data_e5c66638b802d6017dc0a05c7ac3257d
#
_entry.id   e5c66638b802d6017dc0a05c7ac3257d
#
_cell.length_a   1.000
_cell.length_b   1.000
_cell.length_c   1.000
_cell.angle_alpha   90.00
_cell.angle_beta   90.00
_cell.angle_gamma   90.00
#
_symmetry.space_group_name_H-M   'P 1'
#
loop_
_entity.id
_entity.type
_entity.pdbx_description
1 polymer ?
#
loop_
_entity_poly.entity_id
_entity_poly.type
_entity_poly.pdbx_seq_one_letter_code
_entity_poly.pdbx_strand_id
1 'polypeptide(L)'
;MGIFMKWDKSIVPVGKLPLRFLFVIGFAVGFLIVYWGKGTSLKNMGMLDEDTLYHMKYMAVDNKVLFWYVLCKRGKDFIALALMATTYLGLLFCGGMTVKYGFSLGLFLGTATCRYGIKGILLCIVGIFPHYLCYVPAMVMLLQWCEDIYRSIYFYHNITGQGKKSLPGKLGKPVLILGVLVLGCVLEAFVNPVLFKGFLQFF
;
A
#
# COMPACT_ATOMS: atom_id res chain seq x y z
N MET A 1 -39.05 -23.25 14.80
CA MET A 1 -37.93 -24.13 15.23
C MET A 1 -36.68 -23.65 14.51
N GLY A 2 -36.04 -22.60 15.07
CA GLY A 2 -34.91 -21.93 14.47
C GLY A 2 -33.64 -22.28 15.24
N ILE A 3 -32.77 -23.02 14.62
CA ILE A 3 -31.43 -23.31 15.14
C ILE A 3 -30.58 -22.06 14.92
N PHE A 4 -30.67 -21.11 15.86
CA PHE A 4 -29.67 -20.04 15.96
C PHE A 4 -28.38 -20.66 16.46
N MET A 5 -27.45 -20.90 15.55
CA MET A 5 -26.09 -21.29 15.86
C MET A 5 -25.44 -20.13 16.65
N LYS A 6 -25.38 -20.30 17.98
CA LYS A 6 -24.74 -19.40 18.90
C LYS A 6 -23.24 -19.50 18.64
N TRP A 7 -22.74 -18.64 17.77
CA TRP A 7 -21.30 -18.52 17.57
C TRP A 7 -20.66 -18.04 18.87
N ASP A 8 -19.91 -18.92 19.50
CA ASP A 8 -19.22 -18.68 20.74
C ASP A 8 -18.18 -17.58 20.52
N LYS A 9 -18.21 -16.56 21.38
CA LYS A 9 -17.35 -15.37 21.34
C LYS A 9 -15.86 -15.67 21.57
N SER A 10 -15.48 -16.92 21.76
CA SER A 10 -14.12 -17.35 22.13
C SER A 10 -13.19 -17.66 20.95
N ILE A 11 -13.71 -17.71 19.70
CA ILE A 11 -12.95 -18.30 18.57
C ILE A 11 -12.20 -17.27 17.75
N VAL A 12 -12.55 -15.99 17.82
CA VAL A 12 -11.73 -14.95 17.20
C VAL A 12 -11.51 -13.82 18.20
N PRO A 13 -10.32 -13.69 18.76
CA PRO A 13 -9.96 -12.47 19.44
C PRO A 13 -9.97 -11.39 18.37
N VAL A 14 -11.06 -10.64 18.26
CA VAL A 14 -11.17 -9.48 17.38
C VAL A 14 -10.31 -8.35 17.99
N GLY A 15 -9.04 -8.66 18.21
CA GLY A 15 -7.98 -7.71 18.40
C GLY A 15 -7.84 -6.92 17.11
N LYS A 16 -7.46 -5.66 17.19
CA LYS A 16 -7.11 -4.85 16.03
C LYS A 16 -6.20 -5.67 15.14
N LEU A 17 -6.55 -5.81 13.85
CA LEU A 17 -5.75 -6.57 12.92
C LEU A 17 -4.28 -6.10 13.03
N PRO A 18 -3.31 -7.00 13.22
CA PRO A 18 -1.92 -6.60 13.40
C PRO A 18 -1.32 -6.21 12.03
N LEU A 19 -1.89 -5.16 11.40
CA LEU A 19 -1.50 -4.68 10.09
C LEU A 19 0.00 -4.43 9.97
N ARG A 20 0.61 -3.97 11.09
CA ARG A 20 2.07 -3.74 11.13
C ARG A 20 2.86 -5.04 10.96
N PHE A 21 2.43 -6.11 11.61
CA PHE A 21 3.09 -7.42 11.47
C PHE A 21 2.88 -8.01 10.09
N LEU A 22 1.68 -7.89 9.52
CA LEU A 22 1.40 -8.35 8.15
C LEU A 22 2.26 -7.60 7.12
N PHE A 23 2.46 -6.31 7.30
CA PHE A 23 3.35 -5.52 6.44
C PHE A 23 4.80 -6.00 6.55
N VAL A 24 5.31 -6.20 7.76
CA VAL A 24 6.68 -6.67 8.00
C VAL A 24 6.89 -8.09 7.44
N ILE A 25 5.92 -8.98 7.60
CA ILE A 25 5.97 -10.32 7.01
C ILE A 25 6.03 -10.23 5.49
N GLY A 26 5.15 -9.44 4.87
CA GLY A 26 5.17 -9.22 3.42
C GLY A 26 6.52 -8.68 2.94
N PHE A 27 7.05 -7.67 3.64
CA PHE A 27 8.35 -7.08 3.34
C PHE A 27 9.50 -8.09 3.45
N ALA A 28 9.55 -8.86 4.54
CA ALA A 28 10.58 -9.87 4.75
C ALA A 28 10.54 -10.96 3.68
N VAL A 29 9.35 -11.45 3.34
CA VAL A 29 9.17 -12.46 2.27
C VAL A 29 9.64 -11.91 0.93
N GLY A 30 9.24 -10.68 0.56
CA GLY A 30 9.69 -10.05 -0.68
C GLY A 30 11.21 -9.90 -0.75
N PHE A 31 11.83 -9.45 0.33
CA PHE A 31 13.28 -9.30 0.42
C PHE A 31 14.03 -10.65 0.34
N LEU A 32 13.54 -11.67 1.05
CA LEU A 32 14.14 -13.01 1.06
C LEU A 32 14.06 -13.71 -0.29
N ILE A 33 12.94 -13.56 -1.03
CA ILE A 33 12.81 -14.13 -2.38
C ILE A 33 13.88 -13.57 -3.31
N VAL A 34 14.15 -12.27 -3.23
CA VAL A 34 15.22 -11.65 -4.01
C VAL A 34 16.59 -12.17 -3.57
N TYR A 35 16.82 -12.26 -2.26
CA TYR A 35 18.10 -12.73 -1.73
C TYR A 35 18.41 -14.17 -2.11
N TRP A 36 17.41 -15.06 -2.07
CA TRP A 36 17.59 -16.47 -2.50
C TRP A 36 17.63 -16.63 -4.02
N GLY A 37 16.92 -15.77 -4.77
CA GLY A 37 16.89 -15.77 -6.22
C GLY A 37 18.15 -15.19 -6.89
N LYS A 38 19.15 -14.77 -6.11
CA LYS A 38 20.41 -14.15 -6.61
C LYS A 38 21.16 -14.97 -7.68
N GLY A 39 20.95 -16.27 -7.72
CA GLY A 39 21.74 -17.16 -8.60
C GLY A 39 21.21 -17.31 -10.02
N THR A 40 19.89 -17.22 -10.26
CA THR A 40 19.33 -17.72 -11.53
C THR A 40 18.27 -16.79 -12.16
N SER A 41 17.46 -16.12 -11.39
CA SER A 41 16.28 -15.39 -11.93
C SER A 41 16.44 -13.88 -11.99
N LEU A 42 17.29 -13.27 -11.18
CA LEU A 42 17.43 -11.82 -11.07
C LEU A 42 18.15 -11.18 -12.26
N LYS A 43 19.01 -11.94 -12.97
CA LYS A 43 19.62 -11.45 -14.23
C LYS A 43 18.58 -11.20 -15.32
N ASN A 44 17.47 -11.95 -15.28
CA ASN A 44 16.40 -11.88 -16.30
C ASN A 44 15.19 -11.00 -15.88
N MET A 45 15.11 -10.57 -14.61
CA MET A 45 14.14 -9.56 -14.22
C MET A 45 14.69 -8.18 -14.60
N GLY A 46 14.37 -7.70 -15.79
CA GLY A 46 14.78 -6.40 -16.34
C GLY A 46 14.34 -5.14 -15.57
N MET A 47 13.85 -5.30 -14.34
CA MET A 47 13.59 -4.20 -13.40
C MET A 47 14.93 -3.71 -12.85
N LEU A 48 15.33 -2.49 -13.15
CA LEU A 48 16.58 -1.85 -12.73
C LEU A 48 17.85 -2.38 -13.42
N ASP A 49 17.79 -2.80 -14.69
CA ASP A 49 18.98 -3.00 -15.52
C ASP A 49 19.64 -1.64 -15.82
N GLU A 50 20.95 -1.68 -16.08
CA GLU A 50 21.71 -0.48 -16.48
C GLU A 50 21.08 0.18 -17.70
N ASP A 51 20.64 -0.59 -18.68
CA ASP A 51 19.92 -0.11 -19.86
C ASP A 51 18.59 0.58 -19.47
N THR A 52 17.85 0.00 -18.52
CA THR A 52 16.59 0.58 -18.04
C THR A 52 16.85 1.90 -17.31
N LEU A 53 17.88 1.97 -16.46
CA LEU A 53 18.26 3.20 -15.77
C LEU A 53 18.76 4.28 -16.76
N TYR A 54 19.53 3.87 -17.78
CA TYR A 54 19.99 4.76 -18.83
C TYR A 54 18.80 5.33 -19.63
N HIS A 55 17.84 4.50 -20.01
CA HIS A 55 16.61 4.96 -20.67
C HIS A 55 15.79 5.89 -19.77
N MET A 56 15.65 5.60 -18.49
CA MET A 56 14.95 6.47 -17.54
C MET A 56 15.63 7.84 -17.36
N LYS A 57 16.96 7.89 -17.46
CA LYS A 57 17.73 9.15 -17.36
C LYS A 57 17.38 10.11 -18.49
N TYR A 58 17.23 9.60 -19.72
CA TYR A 58 17.02 10.41 -20.92
C TYR A 58 15.56 10.48 -21.38
N MET A 59 14.67 9.65 -20.83
CA MET A 59 13.27 9.62 -21.20
C MET A 59 12.56 10.93 -20.85
N ALA A 60 11.88 11.55 -21.83
CA ALA A 60 10.99 12.65 -21.59
C ALA A 60 9.72 12.11 -20.92
N VAL A 61 9.52 12.42 -19.64
CA VAL A 61 8.33 12.02 -18.89
C VAL A 61 7.28 13.10 -19.02
N ASP A 62 6.13 12.77 -19.59
CA ASP A 62 4.96 13.65 -19.54
C ASP A 62 4.30 13.52 -18.15
N ASN A 63 4.54 14.52 -17.32
CA ASN A 63 4.07 14.54 -15.94
C ASN A 63 2.53 14.49 -15.85
N LYS A 64 1.79 15.02 -16.86
CA LYS A 64 0.32 14.98 -16.86
C LYS A 64 -0.19 13.57 -17.11
N VAL A 65 0.37 12.88 -18.09
CA VAL A 65 0.02 11.47 -18.38
C VAL A 65 0.37 10.59 -17.20
N LEU A 66 1.55 10.79 -16.60
CA LEU A 66 1.98 10.07 -15.39
C LEU A 66 1.02 10.31 -14.23
N PHE A 67 0.59 11.56 -13.99
CA PHE A 67 -0.35 11.89 -12.93
C PHE A 67 -1.68 11.13 -13.09
N TRP A 68 -2.28 11.15 -14.27
CA TRP A 68 -3.53 10.43 -14.53
C TRP A 68 -3.38 8.92 -14.38
N TYR A 69 -2.27 8.37 -14.84
CA TYR A 69 -1.98 6.94 -14.69
C TYR A 69 -1.89 6.53 -13.21
N VAL A 70 -1.10 7.28 -12.42
CA VAL A 70 -0.92 7.02 -10.99
C VAL A 70 -2.24 7.19 -10.24
N LEU A 71 -2.98 8.27 -10.52
CA LEU A 71 -4.28 8.55 -9.90
C LEU A 71 -5.28 7.42 -10.16
N CYS A 72 -5.38 6.95 -11.41
CA CYS A 72 -6.24 5.83 -11.75
C CYS A 72 -5.82 4.54 -11.04
N LYS A 73 -4.52 4.26 -10.97
CA LYS A 73 -4.00 3.06 -10.32
C LYS A 73 -4.29 3.07 -8.82
N ARG A 74 -3.98 4.17 -8.13
CA ARG A 74 -4.20 4.31 -6.69
C ARG A 74 -5.68 4.45 -6.35
N GLY A 75 -6.45 5.13 -7.21
CA GLY A 75 -7.89 5.26 -7.07
C GLY A 75 -8.60 3.90 -7.16
N LYS A 76 -8.18 3.01 -8.04
CA LYS A 76 -8.71 1.64 -8.12
C LYS A 76 -8.46 0.86 -6.82
N ASP A 77 -7.25 0.94 -6.26
CA ASP A 77 -6.92 0.29 -4.98
C ASP A 77 -7.77 0.87 -3.84
N PHE A 78 -8.00 2.19 -3.81
CA PHE A 78 -8.85 2.87 -2.84
C PHE A 78 -10.30 2.40 -2.94
N ILE A 79 -10.88 2.41 -4.15
CA ILE A 79 -12.27 1.99 -4.40
C ILE A 79 -12.44 0.51 -4.07
N ALA A 80 -11.50 -0.34 -4.48
CA ALA A 80 -11.54 -1.76 -4.20
C ALA A 80 -11.54 -2.04 -2.69
N LEU A 81 -10.68 -1.37 -1.91
CA LEU A 81 -10.66 -1.46 -0.45
C LEU A 81 -11.97 -0.98 0.17
N ALA A 82 -12.50 0.17 -0.28
CA ALA A 82 -13.73 0.74 0.23
C ALA A 82 -14.95 -0.18 -0.04
N LEU A 83 -15.03 -0.76 -1.23
CA LEU A 83 -16.09 -1.71 -1.59
C LEU A 83 -15.96 -3.01 -0.80
N MET A 84 -14.76 -3.57 -0.72
CA MET A 84 -14.52 -4.82 0.00
C MET A 84 -14.73 -4.68 1.52
N ALA A 85 -14.53 -3.49 2.09
CA ALA A 85 -14.79 -3.23 3.51
C ALA A 85 -16.26 -3.47 3.92
N THR A 86 -17.20 -3.36 2.97
CA THR A 86 -18.61 -3.63 3.22
C THR A 86 -18.97 -5.12 3.14
N THR A 87 -18.06 -5.96 2.65
CA THR A 87 -18.27 -7.39 2.48
C THR A 87 -17.72 -8.18 3.68
N TYR A 88 -18.19 -9.43 3.83
CA TYR A 88 -17.68 -10.35 4.86
C TYR A 88 -16.18 -10.62 4.75
N LEU A 89 -15.63 -10.56 3.52
CA LEU A 89 -14.20 -10.75 3.24
C LEU A 89 -13.35 -9.49 3.42
N GLY A 90 -13.95 -8.37 3.83
CA GLY A 90 -13.26 -7.07 3.91
C GLY A 90 -12.02 -7.09 4.76
N LEU A 91 -12.06 -7.75 5.93
CA LEU A 91 -10.92 -7.84 6.84
C LEU A 91 -9.76 -8.66 6.23
N LEU A 92 -10.08 -9.77 5.56
CA LEU A 92 -9.11 -10.60 4.86
C LEU A 92 -8.46 -9.84 3.70
N PHE A 93 -9.27 -9.09 2.94
CA PHE A 93 -8.81 -8.28 1.84
C PHE A 93 -7.88 -7.14 2.29
N CYS A 94 -8.21 -6.46 3.39
CA CYS A 94 -7.33 -5.46 4.02
C CYS A 94 -5.98 -6.06 4.42
N GLY A 95 -5.98 -7.25 5.04
CA GLY A 95 -4.77 -7.98 5.38
C GLY A 95 -3.93 -8.34 4.15
N GLY A 96 -4.57 -8.90 3.12
CA GLY A 96 -3.93 -9.25 1.85
C GLY A 96 -3.29 -8.05 1.13
N MET A 97 -3.98 -6.92 1.10
CA MET A 97 -3.45 -5.67 0.52
C MET A 97 -2.24 -5.16 1.31
N THR A 98 -2.27 -5.25 2.64
CA THR A 98 -1.14 -4.86 3.49
C THR A 98 0.10 -5.72 3.20
N VAL A 99 -0.07 -7.05 3.09
CA VAL A 99 1.01 -7.97 2.70
C VAL A 99 1.54 -7.66 1.31
N LYS A 100 0.65 -7.41 0.33
CA LYS A 100 1.01 -7.05 -1.05
C LYS A 100 1.90 -5.79 -1.10
N TYR A 101 1.56 -4.75 -0.34
CA TYR A 101 2.37 -3.51 -0.31
C TYR A 101 3.72 -3.75 0.37
N GLY A 102 3.76 -4.48 1.49
CA GLY A 102 5.02 -4.88 2.13
C GLY A 102 5.89 -5.68 1.18
N PHE A 103 5.32 -6.69 0.53
CA PHE A 103 6.01 -7.56 -0.43
C PHE A 103 6.60 -6.79 -1.61
N SER A 104 5.82 -5.90 -2.23
CA SER A 104 6.27 -5.07 -3.35
C SER A 104 7.46 -4.19 -2.96
N LEU A 105 7.40 -3.60 -1.78
CA LEU A 105 8.48 -2.75 -1.26
C LEU A 105 9.74 -3.57 -0.92
N GLY A 106 9.56 -4.77 -0.35
CA GLY A 106 10.64 -5.71 -0.09
C GLY A 106 11.34 -6.20 -1.35
N LEU A 107 10.57 -6.54 -2.41
CA LEU A 107 11.11 -6.89 -3.71
C LEU A 107 11.93 -5.74 -4.32
N PHE A 108 11.39 -4.53 -4.31
CA PHE A 108 12.05 -3.37 -4.91
C PHE A 108 13.36 -3.05 -4.19
N LEU A 109 13.34 -2.96 -2.87
CA LEU A 109 14.54 -2.70 -2.05
C LEU A 109 15.56 -3.84 -2.19
N GLY A 110 15.11 -5.09 -2.15
CA GLY A 110 15.96 -6.25 -2.32
C GLY A 110 16.67 -6.24 -3.68
N THR A 111 15.95 -5.99 -4.76
CA THR A 111 16.51 -5.94 -6.13
C THR A 111 17.55 -4.83 -6.26
N ALA A 112 17.24 -3.63 -5.79
CA ALA A 112 18.15 -2.49 -5.84
C ALA A 112 19.43 -2.74 -5.00
N THR A 113 19.26 -3.29 -3.79
CA THR A 113 20.40 -3.61 -2.91
C THR A 113 21.26 -4.72 -3.49
N CYS A 114 20.68 -5.73 -4.10
CA CYS A 114 21.43 -6.84 -4.69
C CYS A 114 22.22 -6.44 -5.94
N ARG A 115 21.74 -5.46 -6.72
CA ARG A 115 22.40 -4.99 -7.94
C ARG A 115 23.44 -3.90 -7.66
N TYR A 116 23.07 -2.90 -6.87
CA TYR A 116 23.87 -1.68 -6.70
C TYR A 116 24.41 -1.48 -5.27
N GLY A 117 24.22 -2.44 -4.35
CA GLY A 117 24.67 -2.33 -2.98
C GLY A 117 24.11 -1.09 -2.28
N ILE A 118 24.99 -0.32 -1.63
CA ILE A 118 24.61 0.90 -0.90
C ILE A 118 24.01 1.97 -1.82
N LYS A 119 24.53 2.12 -3.05
CA LYS A 119 23.96 3.04 -4.05
C LYS A 119 22.52 2.68 -4.39
N GLY A 120 22.20 1.37 -4.44
CA GLY A 120 20.83 0.89 -4.66
C GLY A 120 19.87 1.27 -3.54
N ILE A 121 20.34 1.25 -2.28
CA ILE A 121 19.54 1.72 -1.14
C ILE A 121 19.24 3.22 -1.27
N LEU A 122 20.24 4.03 -1.63
CA LEU A 122 20.04 5.47 -1.85
C LEU A 122 19.08 5.74 -3.01
N LEU A 123 19.18 4.98 -4.11
CA LEU A 123 18.25 5.05 -5.24
C LEU A 123 16.81 4.77 -4.80
N CYS A 124 16.61 3.75 -3.95
CA CYS A 124 15.29 3.43 -3.39
C CYS A 124 14.77 4.56 -2.50
N ILE A 125 15.62 5.12 -1.64
CA ILE A 125 15.20 6.23 -0.76
C ILE A 125 14.76 7.42 -1.60
N VAL A 126 15.54 7.83 -2.59
CA VAL A 126 15.21 8.96 -3.46
C VAL A 126 13.95 8.68 -4.28
N GLY A 127 13.81 7.46 -4.81
CA GLY A 127 12.65 7.07 -5.60
C GLY A 127 11.36 6.92 -4.81
N ILE A 128 11.44 6.59 -3.51
CA ILE A 128 10.29 6.32 -2.65
C ILE A 128 9.92 7.55 -1.81
N PHE A 129 10.90 8.30 -1.34
CA PHE A 129 10.76 9.23 -0.22
C PHE A 129 9.66 10.28 -0.36
N PRO A 130 9.53 11.08 -1.44
CA PRO A 130 8.59 12.20 -1.36
C PRO A 130 7.12 11.73 -1.32
N HIS A 131 6.74 10.78 -2.15
CA HIS A 131 5.33 10.40 -2.29
C HIS A 131 4.86 9.38 -1.24
N TYR A 132 5.75 8.52 -0.73
CA TYR A 132 5.39 7.55 0.32
C TYR A 132 5.08 8.23 1.66
N LEU A 133 5.62 9.41 1.94
CA LEU A 133 5.23 10.24 3.09
C LEU A 133 3.72 10.54 3.11
N CYS A 134 3.08 10.66 1.95
CA CYS A 134 1.64 10.83 1.84
C CYS A 134 0.90 9.49 1.75
N TYR A 135 1.44 8.50 1.01
CA TYR A 135 0.74 7.24 0.80
C TYR A 135 0.67 6.36 2.05
N VAL A 136 1.74 6.30 2.85
CA VAL A 136 1.74 5.47 4.07
C VAL A 136 0.66 5.92 5.06
N PRO A 137 0.57 7.21 5.47
CA PRO A 137 -0.51 7.63 6.35
C PRO A 137 -1.89 7.51 5.71
N ALA A 138 -2.03 7.82 4.41
CA ALA A 138 -3.31 7.66 3.71
C ALA A 138 -3.77 6.20 3.74
N MET A 139 -2.85 5.26 3.49
CA MET A 139 -3.15 3.83 3.49
C MET A 139 -3.49 3.31 4.88
N VAL A 140 -2.75 3.71 5.91
CA VAL A 140 -3.04 3.34 7.31
C VAL A 140 -4.41 3.86 7.72
N MET A 141 -4.73 5.11 7.40
CA MET A 141 -6.04 5.70 7.70
C MET A 141 -7.17 4.99 6.94
N LEU A 142 -6.93 4.61 5.68
CA LEU A 142 -7.91 3.87 4.87
C LEU A 142 -8.19 2.49 5.47
N LEU A 143 -7.15 1.74 5.82
CA LEU A 143 -7.30 0.42 6.43
C LEU A 143 -8.03 0.49 7.77
N GLN A 144 -7.71 1.49 8.61
CA GLN A 144 -8.44 1.70 9.87
C GLN A 144 -9.90 2.06 9.63
N TRP A 145 -10.19 2.90 8.64
CA TRP A 145 -11.56 3.24 8.27
C TRP A 145 -12.33 2.02 7.75
N CYS A 146 -11.70 1.19 6.92
CA CYS A 146 -12.29 -0.06 6.45
C CYS A 146 -12.58 -1.04 7.62
N GLU A 147 -11.65 -1.16 8.57
CA GLU A 147 -11.85 -1.97 9.78
C GLU A 147 -13.00 -1.43 10.62
N ASP A 148 -13.09 -0.11 10.81
CA ASP A 148 -14.19 0.55 11.54
C ASP A 148 -15.56 0.30 10.88
N ILE A 149 -15.63 0.35 9.54
CA ILE A 149 -16.86 0.03 8.79
C ILE A 149 -17.22 -1.44 8.96
N TYR A 150 -16.28 -2.34 8.72
CA TYR A 150 -16.49 -3.78 8.86
C TYR A 150 -17.04 -4.13 10.24
N ARG A 151 -16.40 -3.61 11.30
CA ARG A 151 -16.87 -3.82 12.68
C ARG A 151 -18.26 -3.21 12.93
N SER A 152 -18.54 -2.05 12.36
CA SER A 152 -19.85 -1.39 12.48
C SER A 152 -20.97 -2.20 11.84
N ILE A 153 -20.71 -2.88 10.71
CA ILE A 153 -21.72 -3.67 10.01
C ILE A 153 -21.94 -5.02 10.69
N TYR A 154 -20.86 -5.74 11.02
CA TYR A 154 -20.96 -7.14 11.42
C TYR A 154 -20.96 -7.38 12.93
N PHE A 155 -20.40 -6.48 13.74
CA PHE A 155 -20.29 -6.68 15.20
C PHE A 155 -21.16 -5.74 16.03
N TYR A 156 -21.62 -4.60 15.50
CA TYR A 156 -22.38 -3.61 16.28
C TYR A 156 -23.86 -3.95 16.45
N HIS A 157 -24.38 -4.96 15.76
CA HIS A 157 -25.79 -5.34 15.84
C HIS A 157 -26.16 -6.01 17.19
N ASN A 158 -25.19 -6.36 18.03
CA ASN A 158 -25.40 -7.11 19.28
C ASN A 158 -25.16 -6.32 20.57
N ILE A 159 -24.86 -5.02 20.50
CA ILE A 159 -24.69 -4.20 21.70
C ILE A 159 -25.74 -3.11 21.72
N THR A 160 -26.84 -3.44 22.42
CA THR A 160 -27.94 -2.55 22.76
C THR A 160 -27.47 -1.21 23.33
N GLY A 161 -27.94 -0.13 22.77
CA GLY A 161 -28.37 1.04 23.53
C GLY A 161 -27.44 2.21 23.69
N GLN A 162 -26.25 2.26 23.10
CA GLN A 162 -25.43 3.49 23.19
C GLN A 162 -25.12 4.09 21.84
N GLY A 163 -25.82 5.19 21.57
CA GLY A 163 -25.41 6.28 20.70
C GLY A 163 -25.09 5.89 19.23
N LYS A 164 -26.05 6.04 18.35
CA LYS A 164 -25.80 6.28 16.91
C LYS A 164 -24.73 7.35 16.78
N LYS A 165 -23.45 6.97 16.74
CA LYS A 165 -22.42 7.88 16.19
C LYS A 165 -22.82 8.11 14.74
N SER A 166 -23.30 9.32 14.50
CA SER A 166 -23.89 9.76 13.23
C SER A 166 -23.02 9.35 12.04
N LEU A 167 -23.63 8.68 11.08
CA LEU A 167 -23.05 8.36 9.78
C LEU A 167 -22.28 9.52 9.11
N PRO A 168 -22.72 10.81 9.21
CA PRO A 168 -21.97 11.92 8.60
C PRO A 168 -20.57 12.13 9.15
N GLY A 169 -20.29 11.84 10.43
CA GLY A 169 -18.93 11.91 10.97
C GLY A 169 -17.98 10.82 10.46
N LYS A 170 -18.53 9.72 9.87
CA LYS A 170 -17.73 8.66 9.25
C LYS A 170 -17.42 8.93 7.78
N LEU A 171 -18.18 9.79 7.10
CA LEU A 171 -17.99 10.15 5.69
C LEU A 171 -16.90 11.21 5.48
N GLY A 172 -16.59 12.02 6.48
CA GLY A 172 -15.50 13.01 6.38
C GLY A 172 -14.11 12.39 6.28
N LYS A 173 -13.90 11.22 6.91
CA LYS A 173 -12.61 10.53 6.87
C LYS A 173 -12.19 10.11 5.45
N PRO A 174 -13.03 9.45 4.62
CA PRO A 174 -12.63 9.05 3.27
C PRO A 174 -12.30 10.23 2.36
N VAL A 175 -12.96 11.38 2.53
CA VAL A 175 -12.66 12.58 1.76
C VAL A 175 -11.26 13.11 2.11
N LEU A 176 -10.91 13.14 3.39
CA LEU A 176 -9.58 13.52 3.84
C LEU A 176 -8.51 12.55 3.33
N ILE A 177 -8.76 11.24 3.41
CA ILE A 177 -7.84 10.21 2.92
C ILE A 177 -7.62 10.38 1.41
N LEU A 178 -8.69 10.63 0.65
CA LEU A 178 -8.63 10.85 -0.79
C LEU A 178 -7.82 12.13 -1.10
N GLY A 179 -7.97 13.19 -0.32
CA GLY A 179 -7.16 14.41 -0.45
C GLY A 179 -5.67 14.14 -0.26
N VAL A 180 -5.30 13.39 0.78
CA VAL A 180 -3.89 13.01 1.04
C VAL A 180 -3.36 12.09 -0.06
N LEU A 181 -4.19 11.18 -0.59
CA LEU A 181 -3.83 10.31 -1.70
C LEU A 181 -3.55 11.10 -2.97
N VAL A 182 -4.41 12.08 -3.30
CA VAL A 182 -4.20 12.97 -4.46
C VAL A 182 -2.93 13.79 -4.32
N LEU A 183 -2.63 14.32 -3.12
CA LEU A 183 -1.34 14.99 -2.84
C LEU A 183 -0.17 14.05 -3.09
N GLY A 184 -0.25 12.79 -2.65
CA GLY A 184 0.75 11.77 -2.96
C GLY A 184 0.93 11.55 -4.47
N CYS A 185 -0.16 11.50 -5.24
CA CYS A 185 -0.11 11.37 -6.71
C CYS A 185 0.57 12.59 -7.39
N VAL A 186 0.32 13.79 -6.88
CA VAL A 186 1.00 15.00 -7.38
C VAL A 186 2.50 14.92 -7.10
N LEU A 187 2.90 14.54 -5.89
CA LEU A 187 4.32 14.38 -5.55
C LEU A 187 4.99 13.29 -6.41
N GLU A 188 4.31 12.16 -6.64
CA GLU A 188 4.82 11.06 -7.48
C GLU A 188 4.98 11.50 -8.94
N ALA A 189 4.05 12.30 -9.48
CA ALA A 189 4.06 12.68 -10.88
C ALA A 189 4.98 13.87 -11.20
N PHE A 190 5.11 14.84 -10.29
CA PHE A 190 5.84 16.07 -10.56
C PHE A 190 7.19 16.16 -9.85
N VAL A 191 7.27 15.70 -8.61
CA VAL A 191 8.50 15.83 -7.80
C VAL A 191 9.43 14.63 -8.00
N ASN A 192 8.87 13.43 -7.97
CA ASN A 192 9.66 12.21 -8.04
C ASN A 192 10.50 12.07 -9.33
N PRO A 193 9.99 12.35 -10.55
CA PRO A 193 10.81 12.25 -11.76
C PRO A 193 12.00 13.21 -11.78
N VAL A 194 11.83 14.40 -11.18
CA VAL A 194 12.91 15.40 -11.10
C VAL A 194 14.01 14.93 -10.16
N LEU A 195 13.63 14.48 -8.95
CA LEU A 195 14.58 13.97 -7.96
C LEU A 195 15.30 12.72 -8.46
N PHE A 196 14.56 11.80 -9.06
CA PHE A 196 15.12 10.55 -9.58
C PHE A 196 16.11 10.80 -10.71
N LYS A 197 15.78 11.66 -11.69
CA LYS A 197 16.70 12.06 -12.76
C LYS A 197 17.95 12.77 -12.23
N GLY A 198 17.77 13.69 -11.26
CA GLY A 198 18.90 14.37 -10.61
C GLY A 198 19.84 13.39 -9.93
N PHE A 199 19.29 12.36 -9.26
CA PHE A 199 20.09 11.33 -8.60
C PHE A 199 20.79 10.40 -9.60
N LEU A 200 20.13 10.06 -10.73
CA LEU A 200 20.73 9.24 -11.78
C LEU A 200 21.93 9.89 -12.49
N GLN A 201 22.14 11.20 -12.34
CA GLN A 201 23.35 11.86 -12.84
C GLN A 201 24.62 11.48 -12.07
N PHE A 202 24.46 11.02 -10.82
CA PHE A 202 25.55 10.55 -9.95
C PHE A 202 25.81 9.04 -10.06
N PHE A 203 25.02 8.34 -10.87
CA PHE A 203 25.13 6.92 -11.16
C PHE A 203 25.85 6.69 -12.46
#